data_3bd798c9e4cffdef1f12c292bc570b69
#
_entry.id   3bd798c9e4cffdef1f12c292bc570b69
#
_cell.length_a   1.000
_cell.length_b   1.000
_cell.length_c   1.000
_cell.angle_alpha   90.00
_cell.angle_beta   90.00
_cell.angle_gamma   90.00
#
_symmetry.space_group_name_H-M   'P 1'
#
loop_
_entity.id
_entity.type
_entity.pdbx_description
1 polymer ?
#
loop_
_entity_poly.entity_id
_entity_poly.type
_entity_poly.pdbx_seq_one_letter_code
_entity_poly.pdbx_strand_id
1 'polypeptide(L)'
;MARSIKEEAFAARRNEILDAARRLVYSKGYEQMTIQDILDDLHISKGAFYHYFDSKGAVLNALVERMVTDEVLPLVLPIVQAPDLSAVEKLERYFDTSFRWKTAQKDFMLALLSVWVADENAIVRQKMFSTSVKLVTPPLAEIIRQGVQEGVFTTDYPEQVSHAIIYILQGLGDTIIELFISNEAHPDPQHIESTVTAYTHALSDAMERVLGAPSGSLKLIDPNALKEWFLPSGGAIPSPDLMAA
;
A
#
# COMPACT_ATOMS: atom_id res chain seq x y z
N MET A 1 -26.49 10.53 -23.08
CA MET A 1 -27.14 10.96 -21.82
C MET A 1 -27.62 9.78 -20.96
N ALA A 2 -28.60 8.94 -21.37
CA ALA A 2 -29.13 7.86 -20.51
C ALA A 2 -28.09 6.78 -20.10
N ARG A 3 -27.13 6.47 -20.96
CA ARG A 3 -26.03 5.50 -20.66
C ARG A 3 -25.07 6.05 -19.63
N SER A 4 -24.68 7.33 -19.74
CA SER A 4 -23.80 8.05 -18.80
C SER A 4 -24.43 8.12 -17.40
N ILE A 5 -25.72 8.45 -17.29
CA ILE A 5 -26.44 8.50 -16.01
C ILE A 5 -26.48 7.12 -15.30
N LYS A 6 -26.61 6.02 -16.07
CA LYS A 6 -26.57 4.67 -15.49
C LYS A 6 -25.18 4.28 -15.01
N GLU A 7 -24.14 4.65 -15.76
CA GLU A 7 -22.75 4.41 -15.40
C GLU A 7 -22.36 5.22 -14.15
N GLU A 8 -22.78 6.48 -14.06
CA GLU A 8 -22.57 7.32 -12.87
C GLU A 8 -23.31 6.77 -11.64
N ALA A 9 -24.57 6.36 -11.79
CA ALA A 9 -25.34 5.76 -10.71
C ALA A 9 -24.74 4.42 -10.24
N PHE A 10 -24.22 3.60 -11.17
CA PHE A 10 -23.50 2.37 -10.84
C PHE A 10 -22.23 2.66 -10.05
N ALA A 11 -21.40 3.60 -10.51
CA ALA A 11 -20.17 4.01 -9.85
C ALA A 11 -20.44 4.59 -8.44
N ALA A 12 -21.47 5.43 -8.29
CA ALA A 12 -21.86 6.00 -7.01
C ALA A 12 -22.24 4.91 -6.00
N ARG A 13 -23.09 3.96 -6.38
CA ARG A 13 -23.51 2.86 -5.50
C ARG A 13 -22.33 1.93 -5.16
N ARG A 14 -21.46 1.65 -6.15
CA ARG A 14 -20.23 0.88 -5.90
C ARG A 14 -19.34 1.56 -4.84
N ASN A 15 -19.20 2.89 -4.92
CA ASN A 15 -18.44 3.66 -3.96
C ASN A 15 -19.07 3.66 -2.55
N GLU A 16 -20.39 3.74 -2.43
CA GLU A 16 -21.07 3.61 -1.14
C GLU A 16 -20.76 2.27 -0.45
N ILE A 17 -20.71 1.16 -1.21
CA ILE A 17 -20.31 -0.15 -0.68
C ILE A 17 -18.84 -0.12 -0.21
N LEU A 18 -17.92 0.50 -0.97
CA LEU A 18 -16.52 0.64 -0.57
C LEU A 18 -16.36 1.53 0.68
N ASP A 19 -17.16 2.59 0.82
CA ASP A 19 -17.13 3.46 1.99
C ASP A 19 -17.64 2.74 3.25
N ALA A 20 -18.72 1.96 3.12
CA ALA A 20 -19.22 1.12 4.20
C ALA A 20 -18.15 0.07 4.62
N ALA A 21 -17.55 -0.61 3.64
CA ALA A 21 -16.49 -1.58 3.92
C ALA A 21 -15.28 -0.94 4.62
N ARG A 22 -14.84 0.26 4.18
CA ARG A 22 -13.75 0.99 4.83
C ARG A 22 -14.07 1.29 6.31
N ARG A 23 -15.27 1.80 6.60
CA ARG A 23 -15.72 2.05 7.98
C ARG A 23 -15.73 0.78 8.83
N LEU A 24 -16.24 -0.32 8.26
CA LEU A 24 -16.34 -1.60 8.96
C LEU A 24 -14.95 -2.22 9.22
N VAL A 25 -14.02 -2.12 8.28
CA VAL A 25 -12.63 -2.54 8.49
C VAL A 25 -11.99 -1.74 9.62
N TYR A 26 -12.18 -0.41 9.65
CA TYR A 26 -11.68 0.42 10.76
C TYR A 26 -12.25 0.04 12.12
N SER A 27 -13.56 -0.27 12.18
CA SER A 27 -14.26 -0.48 13.46
C SER A 27 -14.08 -1.87 14.05
N LYS A 28 -13.90 -2.90 13.22
CA LYS A 28 -13.84 -4.30 13.70
C LYS A 28 -12.82 -5.20 12.99
N GLY A 29 -12.03 -4.63 12.10
CA GLY A 29 -11.05 -5.38 11.30
C GLY A 29 -11.67 -6.14 10.13
N TYR A 30 -10.80 -6.54 9.19
CA TYR A 30 -11.26 -7.23 7.97
C TYR A 30 -11.89 -8.59 8.27
N GLU A 31 -11.30 -9.40 9.15
CA GLU A 31 -11.79 -10.77 9.41
C GLU A 31 -13.23 -10.76 9.94
N GLN A 32 -13.52 -9.89 10.88
CA GLN A 32 -14.85 -9.81 11.49
C GLN A 32 -15.88 -9.07 10.64
N MET A 33 -15.44 -8.32 9.65
CA MET A 33 -16.37 -7.72 8.68
C MET A 33 -17.00 -8.82 7.82
N THR A 34 -18.32 -8.81 7.73
CA THR A 34 -19.10 -9.70 6.87
C THR A 34 -19.81 -8.93 5.76
N ILE A 35 -20.23 -9.64 4.71
CA ILE A 35 -21.10 -9.03 3.68
C ILE A 35 -22.41 -8.56 4.32
N GLN A 36 -22.95 -9.31 5.32
CA GLN A 36 -24.19 -8.92 6.01
C GLN A 36 -24.05 -7.55 6.69
N ASP A 37 -22.90 -7.26 7.30
CA ASP A 37 -22.67 -5.95 7.93
C ASP A 37 -22.78 -4.80 6.90
N ILE A 38 -22.26 -5.02 5.68
CA ILE A 38 -22.36 -4.03 4.60
C ILE A 38 -23.81 -3.86 4.16
N LEU A 39 -24.57 -4.99 4.07
CA LEU A 39 -26.00 -4.94 3.71
C LEU A 39 -26.80 -4.16 4.74
N ASP A 40 -26.52 -4.39 6.03
CA ASP A 40 -27.23 -3.77 7.15
C ASP A 40 -26.88 -2.26 7.25
N ASP A 41 -25.59 -1.90 7.08
CA ASP A 41 -25.12 -0.51 7.12
C ASP A 41 -25.76 0.34 6.00
N LEU A 42 -25.91 -0.24 4.80
CA LEU A 42 -26.43 0.46 3.62
C LEU A 42 -27.93 0.22 3.38
N HIS A 43 -28.57 -0.64 4.17
CA HIS A 43 -29.96 -1.05 3.97
C HIS A 43 -30.23 -1.57 2.55
N ILE A 44 -29.33 -2.42 2.01
CA ILE A 44 -29.46 -3.00 0.67
C ILE A 44 -29.70 -4.51 0.72
N SER A 45 -30.33 -5.03 -0.34
CA SER A 45 -30.54 -6.48 -0.45
C SER A 45 -29.23 -7.20 -0.87
N LYS A 46 -29.16 -8.49 -0.53
CA LYS A 46 -28.06 -9.38 -0.97
C LYS A 46 -27.91 -9.38 -2.49
N GLY A 47 -29.00 -9.41 -3.24
CA GLY A 47 -28.97 -9.32 -4.72
C GLY A 47 -28.38 -8.01 -5.23
N ALA A 48 -28.68 -6.88 -4.57
CA ALA A 48 -28.12 -5.59 -4.91
C ALA A 48 -26.60 -5.56 -4.70
N PHE A 49 -26.11 -6.15 -3.61
CA PHE A 49 -24.66 -6.25 -3.36
C PHE A 49 -23.95 -7.07 -4.44
N TYR A 50 -24.47 -8.29 -4.73
CA TYR A 50 -23.83 -9.19 -5.71
C TYR A 50 -23.91 -8.68 -7.16
N HIS A 51 -24.65 -7.62 -7.42
CA HIS A 51 -24.58 -6.90 -8.69
C HIS A 51 -23.26 -6.10 -8.85
N TYR A 52 -22.59 -5.74 -7.76
CA TYR A 52 -21.36 -4.94 -7.74
C TYR A 52 -20.10 -5.74 -7.37
N PHE A 53 -20.22 -6.71 -6.46
CA PHE A 53 -19.09 -7.45 -5.93
C PHE A 53 -19.43 -8.92 -5.66
N ASP A 54 -18.56 -9.82 -6.15
CA ASP A 54 -18.77 -11.26 -6.02
C ASP A 54 -18.40 -11.82 -4.64
N SER A 55 -17.60 -11.07 -3.85
CA SER A 55 -17.09 -11.53 -2.55
C SER A 55 -16.59 -10.38 -1.67
N LYS A 56 -16.40 -10.65 -0.38
CA LYS A 56 -15.70 -9.77 0.57
C LYS A 56 -14.29 -9.40 0.08
N GLY A 57 -13.55 -10.38 -0.46
CA GLY A 57 -12.22 -10.14 -1.04
C GLY A 57 -12.24 -9.24 -2.28
N ALA A 58 -13.31 -9.31 -3.12
CA ALA A 58 -13.48 -8.39 -4.25
C ALA A 58 -13.72 -6.96 -3.79
N VAL A 59 -14.47 -6.76 -2.70
CA VAL A 59 -14.65 -5.43 -2.07
C VAL A 59 -13.32 -4.89 -1.57
N LEU A 60 -12.52 -5.69 -0.84
CA LEU A 60 -11.22 -5.25 -0.34
C LEU A 60 -10.25 -4.89 -1.46
N ASN A 61 -10.16 -5.73 -2.50
CA ASN A 61 -9.32 -5.42 -3.66
C ASN A 61 -9.72 -4.10 -4.34
N ALA A 62 -11.02 -3.87 -4.52
CA ALA A 62 -11.52 -2.64 -5.11
C ALA A 62 -11.34 -1.42 -4.18
N LEU A 63 -11.40 -1.61 -2.86
CA LEU A 63 -11.08 -0.56 -1.89
C LEU A 63 -9.62 -0.13 -2.00
N VAL A 64 -8.69 -1.10 -2.04
CA VAL A 64 -7.25 -0.81 -2.21
C VAL A 64 -6.97 -0.16 -3.57
N GLU A 65 -7.60 -0.65 -4.65
CA GLU A 65 -7.51 -0.03 -5.98
C GLU A 65 -7.92 1.46 -5.91
N ARG A 66 -9.08 1.75 -5.31
CA ARG A 66 -9.58 3.12 -5.13
C ARG A 66 -8.63 3.98 -4.28
N MET A 67 -8.08 3.45 -3.19
CA MET A 67 -7.11 4.17 -2.38
C MET A 67 -5.86 4.55 -3.18
N VAL A 68 -5.39 3.68 -4.05
CA VAL A 68 -4.25 4.01 -4.93
C VAL A 68 -4.64 5.05 -5.96
N THR A 69 -5.79 4.88 -6.66
CA THR A 69 -6.19 5.76 -7.76
C THR A 69 -6.61 7.14 -7.30
N ASP A 70 -7.34 7.24 -6.18
CA ASP A 70 -7.97 8.48 -5.75
C ASP A 70 -7.16 9.22 -4.67
N GLU A 71 -6.28 8.51 -3.95
CA GLU A 71 -5.50 9.11 -2.86
C GLU A 71 -3.99 9.15 -3.15
N VAL A 72 -3.38 8.06 -3.66
CA VAL A 72 -1.92 8.00 -3.88
C VAL A 72 -1.52 8.65 -5.20
N LEU A 73 -2.13 8.24 -6.32
CA LEU A 73 -1.75 8.74 -7.65
C LEU A 73 -1.88 10.27 -7.77
N PRO A 74 -2.93 10.94 -7.25
CA PRO A 74 -3.02 12.40 -7.27
C PRO A 74 -1.90 13.11 -6.50
N LEU A 75 -1.27 12.45 -5.53
CA LEU A 75 -0.14 13.01 -4.79
C LEU A 75 1.19 12.83 -5.53
N VAL A 76 1.39 11.69 -6.21
CA VAL A 76 2.67 11.36 -6.83
C VAL A 76 2.78 11.80 -8.29
N LEU A 77 1.68 11.85 -9.06
CA LEU A 77 1.69 12.25 -10.46
C LEU A 77 2.23 13.68 -10.69
N PRO A 78 1.89 14.70 -9.87
CA PRO A 78 2.50 16.02 -9.99
C PRO A 78 4.03 16.01 -9.82
N ILE A 79 4.56 15.11 -8.97
CA ILE A 79 6.01 14.94 -8.78
C ILE A 79 6.64 14.36 -10.05
N VAL A 80 6.02 13.31 -10.62
CA VAL A 80 6.47 12.67 -11.85
C VAL A 80 6.52 13.67 -13.01
N GLN A 81 5.52 14.54 -13.09
CA GLN A 81 5.35 15.52 -14.19
C GLN A 81 6.11 16.83 -13.97
N ALA A 82 6.70 17.07 -12.80
CA ALA A 82 7.42 18.31 -12.50
C ALA A 82 8.63 18.49 -13.44
N PRO A 83 8.69 19.56 -14.25
CA PRO A 83 9.75 19.73 -15.23
C PRO A 83 11.09 20.19 -14.65
N ASP A 84 11.07 20.73 -13.44
CA ASP A 84 12.18 21.33 -12.70
C ASP A 84 12.88 20.35 -11.77
N LEU A 85 12.36 19.14 -11.61
CA LEU A 85 12.95 18.11 -10.76
C LEU A 85 13.78 17.12 -11.57
N SER A 86 14.99 16.80 -11.09
CA SER A 86 15.79 15.69 -11.57
C SER A 86 15.13 14.34 -11.27
N ALA A 87 15.52 13.29 -11.99
CA ALA A 87 15.00 11.94 -11.77
C ALA A 87 15.25 11.43 -10.34
N VAL A 88 16.41 11.77 -9.76
CA VAL A 88 16.74 11.40 -8.37
C VAL A 88 15.79 12.10 -7.40
N GLU A 89 15.60 13.42 -7.53
CA GLU A 89 14.65 14.15 -6.67
C GLU A 89 13.21 13.65 -6.81
N LYS A 90 12.78 13.33 -8.04
CA LYS A 90 11.45 12.74 -8.28
C LYS A 90 11.32 11.39 -7.59
N LEU A 91 12.34 10.53 -7.71
CA LEU A 91 12.33 9.21 -7.10
C LEU A 91 12.24 9.31 -5.57
N GLU A 92 13.07 10.14 -4.94
CA GLU A 92 13.06 10.36 -3.49
C GLU A 92 11.72 10.91 -3.02
N ARG A 93 11.18 11.94 -3.71
CA ARG A 93 9.86 12.52 -3.36
C ARG A 93 8.71 11.56 -3.60
N TYR A 94 8.78 10.72 -4.64
CA TYR A 94 7.78 9.69 -4.91
C TYR A 94 7.67 8.70 -3.74
N PHE A 95 8.81 8.21 -3.24
CA PHE A 95 8.84 7.29 -2.11
C PHE A 95 8.47 7.96 -0.79
N ASP A 96 9.00 9.15 -0.51
CA ASP A 96 8.65 9.91 0.70
C ASP A 96 7.13 10.21 0.75
N THR A 97 6.55 10.69 -0.34
CA THR A 97 5.11 10.98 -0.44
C THR A 97 4.26 9.73 -0.25
N SER A 98 4.64 8.62 -0.91
CA SER A 98 3.94 7.34 -0.77
C SER A 98 4.03 6.79 0.65
N PHE A 99 5.17 6.94 1.30
CA PHE A 99 5.38 6.51 2.68
C PHE A 99 4.57 7.37 3.67
N ARG A 100 4.59 8.69 3.52
CA ARG A 100 3.79 9.62 4.35
C ARG A 100 2.30 9.33 4.23
N TRP A 101 1.82 9.05 3.01
CA TRP A 101 0.43 8.65 2.82
C TRP A 101 0.10 7.36 3.59
N LYS A 102 0.94 6.33 3.51
CA LYS A 102 0.77 5.10 4.29
C LYS A 102 0.78 5.36 5.78
N THR A 103 1.67 6.22 6.26
CA THR A 103 1.76 6.60 7.69
C THR A 103 0.49 7.34 8.15
N ALA A 104 -0.07 8.20 7.32
CA ALA A 104 -1.35 8.85 7.61
C ALA A 104 -2.53 7.87 7.66
N GLN A 105 -2.42 6.71 7.03
CA GLN A 105 -3.39 5.62 7.04
C GLN A 105 -3.00 4.46 7.98
N LYS A 106 -2.05 4.69 8.91
CA LYS A 106 -1.46 3.65 9.78
C LYS A 106 -2.54 2.78 10.43
N ASP A 107 -3.54 3.36 11.04
CA ASP A 107 -4.59 2.61 11.75
C ASP A 107 -5.38 1.69 10.80
N PHE A 108 -5.64 2.14 9.57
CA PHE A 108 -6.26 1.29 8.56
C PHE A 108 -5.33 0.15 8.11
N MET A 109 -4.05 0.43 7.93
CA MET A 109 -3.06 -0.61 7.59
C MET A 109 -2.96 -1.65 8.70
N LEU A 110 -2.98 -1.23 9.98
CA LEU A 110 -3.00 -2.12 11.12
C LEU A 110 -4.29 -2.96 11.19
N ALA A 111 -5.45 -2.37 10.88
CA ALA A 111 -6.73 -3.11 10.81
C ALA A 111 -6.75 -4.18 9.70
N LEU A 112 -5.82 -4.11 8.75
CA LEU A 112 -5.63 -5.12 7.70
C LEU A 112 -4.57 -6.17 8.04
N LEU A 113 -3.86 -6.10 9.17
CA LEU A 113 -2.78 -7.05 9.51
C LEU A 113 -3.26 -8.51 9.45
N SER A 114 -4.48 -8.81 9.91
CA SER A 114 -5.08 -10.13 9.82
C SER A 114 -5.13 -10.69 8.39
N VAL A 115 -5.26 -9.83 7.38
CA VAL A 115 -5.23 -10.24 5.97
C VAL A 115 -3.83 -10.75 5.59
N TRP A 116 -2.77 -10.18 6.17
CA TRP A 116 -1.39 -10.56 5.88
C TRP A 116 -0.96 -11.85 6.56
N VAL A 117 -1.48 -12.15 7.76
CA VAL A 117 -1.07 -13.34 8.53
C VAL A 117 -1.92 -14.57 8.25
N ALA A 118 -3.19 -14.43 7.87
CA ALA A 118 -4.08 -15.56 7.64
C ALA A 118 -3.81 -16.22 6.27
N ASP A 119 -3.52 -17.53 6.28
CA ASP A 119 -3.22 -18.30 5.06
C ASP A 119 -4.38 -18.32 4.07
N GLU A 120 -5.61 -18.37 4.54
CA GLU A 120 -6.83 -18.31 3.73
C GLU A 120 -6.96 -17.01 2.91
N ASN A 121 -6.26 -15.95 3.29
CA ASN A 121 -6.25 -14.69 2.57
C ASN A 121 -5.14 -14.58 1.49
N ALA A 122 -4.34 -15.61 1.28
CA ALA A 122 -3.21 -15.58 0.33
C ALA A 122 -3.62 -15.11 -1.09
N ILE A 123 -4.76 -15.59 -1.58
CA ILE A 123 -5.28 -15.18 -2.91
C ILE A 123 -5.72 -13.71 -2.90
N VAL A 124 -6.35 -13.25 -1.82
CA VAL A 124 -6.79 -11.85 -1.68
C VAL A 124 -5.56 -10.94 -1.64
N ARG A 125 -4.56 -11.26 -0.83
CA ARG A 125 -3.27 -10.54 -0.78
C ARG A 125 -2.63 -10.43 -2.15
N GLN A 126 -2.51 -11.56 -2.86
CA GLN A 126 -1.90 -11.59 -4.18
C GLN A 126 -2.65 -10.71 -5.19
N LYS A 127 -3.99 -10.70 -5.15
CA LYS A 127 -4.80 -9.83 -6.03
C LYS A 127 -4.59 -8.35 -5.68
N MET A 128 -4.63 -7.99 -4.40
CA MET A 128 -4.40 -6.62 -3.94
C MET A 128 -3.01 -6.12 -4.38
N PHE A 129 -1.97 -6.92 -4.15
CA PHE A 129 -0.62 -6.59 -4.56
C PHE A 129 -0.52 -6.44 -6.08
N SER A 130 -1.02 -7.41 -6.85
CA SER A 130 -1.01 -7.35 -8.31
C SER A 130 -1.76 -6.12 -8.87
N THR A 131 -2.86 -5.72 -8.24
CA THR A 131 -3.60 -4.51 -8.59
C THR A 131 -2.79 -3.26 -8.31
N SER A 132 -2.19 -3.17 -7.11
CA SER A 132 -1.33 -2.04 -6.74
C SER A 132 -0.13 -1.90 -7.68
N VAL A 133 0.57 -3.01 -7.99
CA VAL A 133 1.72 -3.02 -8.93
C VAL A 133 1.34 -2.40 -10.27
N LYS A 134 0.20 -2.78 -10.85
CA LYS A 134 -0.26 -2.24 -12.14
C LYS A 134 -0.46 -0.73 -12.12
N LEU A 135 -0.84 -0.17 -10.99
CA LEU A 135 -1.13 1.26 -10.83
C LEU A 135 0.12 2.09 -10.53
N VAL A 136 1.01 1.57 -9.67
CA VAL A 136 2.17 2.35 -9.20
C VAL A 136 3.41 2.20 -10.09
N THR A 137 3.49 1.15 -10.91
CA THR A 137 4.65 0.89 -11.77
C THR A 137 4.79 1.90 -12.92
N PRO A 138 3.73 2.32 -13.66
CA PRO A 138 3.88 3.23 -14.78
C PRO A 138 4.50 4.60 -14.41
N PRO A 139 4.04 5.31 -13.36
CA PRO A 139 4.67 6.57 -12.95
C PRO A 139 6.13 6.37 -12.47
N LEU A 140 6.45 5.25 -11.82
CA LEU A 140 7.81 4.93 -11.43
C LEU A 140 8.72 4.69 -12.65
N ALA A 141 8.22 3.97 -13.67
CA ALA A 141 8.96 3.74 -14.91
C ALA A 141 9.26 5.04 -15.66
N GLU A 142 8.37 6.04 -15.58
CA GLU A 142 8.59 7.36 -16.17
C GLU A 142 9.76 8.09 -15.50
N ILE A 143 9.83 8.06 -14.16
CA ILE A 143 10.98 8.61 -13.41
C ILE A 143 12.28 7.90 -13.80
N ILE A 144 12.26 6.56 -13.90
CA ILE A 144 13.45 5.78 -14.26
C ILE A 144 13.91 6.11 -15.68
N ARG A 145 12.99 6.25 -16.65
CA ARG A 145 13.32 6.68 -18.02
C ARG A 145 13.98 8.06 -18.05
N GLN A 146 13.48 9.01 -17.27
CA GLN A 146 14.13 10.32 -17.13
C GLN A 146 15.55 10.17 -16.57
N GLY A 147 15.77 9.35 -15.54
CA GLY A 147 17.09 9.14 -14.97
C GLY A 147 18.09 8.50 -15.93
N VAL A 148 17.62 7.64 -16.84
CA VAL A 148 18.44 7.13 -17.94
C VAL A 148 18.79 8.25 -18.92
N GLN A 149 17.86 9.12 -19.26
CA GLN A 149 18.11 10.27 -20.14
C GLN A 149 19.07 11.29 -19.50
N GLU A 150 19.00 11.49 -18.21
CA GLU A 150 19.93 12.34 -17.43
C GLU A 150 21.31 11.69 -17.21
N GLY A 151 21.44 10.38 -17.50
CA GLY A 151 22.68 9.61 -17.29
C GLY A 151 22.96 9.27 -15.81
N VAL A 152 21.98 9.44 -14.93
CA VAL A 152 22.09 9.10 -13.49
C VAL A 152 21.69 7.65 -13.19
N PHE A 153 20.93 7.01 -14.10
CA PHE A 153 20.62 5.58 -14.08
C PHE A 153 21.14 4.93 -15.38
N THR A 154 21.54 3.65 -15.29
CA THR A 154 22.16 2.94 -16.42
C THR A 154 21.39 1.70 -16.87
N THR A 155 20.15 1.53 -16.41
CA THR A 155 19.33 0.38 -16.84
C THR A 155 18.80 0.57 -18.27
N ASP A 156 18.83 -0.53 -19.05
CA ASP A 156 18.19 -0.60 -20.38
C ASP A 156 16.70 -0.97 -20.31
N TYR A 157 16.16 -1.25 -19.11
CA TYR A 157 14.83 -1.85 -18.91
C TYR A 157 13.99 -1.08 -17.87
N PRO A 158 13.66 0.21 -18.08
CA PRO A 158 12.97 1.03 -17.07
C PRO A 158 11.64 0.43 -16.57
N GLU A 159 10.84 -0.15 -17.46
CA GLU A 159 9.56 -0.78 -17.10
C GLU A 159 9.75 -2.04 -16.24
N GLN A 160 10.70 -2.91 -16.59
CA GLN A 160 10.97 -4.13 -15.85
C GLN A 160 11.63 -3.84 -14.51
N VAL A 161 12.53 -2.86 -14.48
CA VAL A 161 13.17 -2.40 -13.24
C VAL A 161 12.16 -1.77 -12.30
N SER A 162 11.21 -0.97 -12.79
CA SER A 162 10.14 -0.43 -11.95
C SER A 162 9.30 -1.54 -11.31
N HIS A 163 8.98 -2.61 -12.03
CA HIS A 163 8.33 -3.80 -11.46
C HIS A 163 9.22 -4.45 -10.38
N ALA A 164 10.50 -4.70 -10.68
CA ALA A 164 11.43 -5.32 -9.75
C ALA A 164 11.53 -4.53 -8.43
N ILE A 165 11.60 -3.20 -8.52
CA ILE A 165 11.64 -2.31 -7.36
C ILE A 165 10.40 -2.50 -6.47
N ILE A 166 9.20 -2.57 -7.04
CA ILE A 166 7.97 -2.76 -6.26
C ILE A 166 7.97 -4.14 -5.57
N TYR A 167 8.50 -5.20 -6.20
CA TYR A 167 8.64 -6.50 -5.55
C TYR A 167 9.70 -6.52 -4.44
N ILE A 168 10.81 -5.78 -4.59
CA ILE A 168 11.80 -5.59 -3.52
C ILE A 168 11.16 -4.86 -2.32
N LEU A 169 10.36 -3.83 -2.58
CA LEU A 169 9.61 -3.10 -1.55
C LEU A 169 8.56 -3.96 -0.85
N GLN A 170 7.95 -4.93 -1.55
CA GLN A 170 7.03 -5.89 -0.94
C GLN A 170 7.75 -6.73 0.12
N GLY A 171 8.96 -7.22 -0.17
CA GLY A 171 9.74 -7.98 0.80
C GLY A 171 10.07 -7.19 2.07
N LEU A 172 10.34 -5.87 1.95
CA LEU A 172 10.46 -5.00 3.13
C LEU A 172 9.14 -4.92 3.88
N GLY A 173 8.02 -4.74 3.17
CA GLY A 173 6.69 -4.67 3.77
C GLY A 173 6.38 -5.92 4.60
N ASP A 174 6.62 -7.10 4.07
CA ASP A 174 6.41 -8.38 4.76
C ASP A 174 7.26 -8.48 6.02
N THR A 175 8.55 -8.10 5.96
CA THR A 175 9.44 -8.06 7.13
C THR A 175 8.95 -7.09 8.21
N ILE A 176 8.47 -5.91 7.82
CA ILE A 176 7.94 -4.93 8.78
C ILE A 176 6.68 -5.46 9.46
N ILE A 177 5.82 -6.18 8.75
CA ILE A 177 4.63 -6.83 9.31
C ILE A 177 5.05 -7.91 10.32
N GLU A 178 5.98 -8.79 9.97
CA GLU A 178 6.52 -9.82 10.87
C GLU A 178 7.14 -9.20 12.13
N LEU A 179 7.94 -8.14 11.95
CA LEU A 179 8.56 -7.41 13.05
C LEU A 179 7.49 -6.76 13.96
N PHE A 180 6.43 -6.23 13.39
CA PHE A 180 5.32 -5.64 14.13
C PHE A 180 4.64 -6.68 15.02
N ILE A 181 4.27 -7.83 14.45
CA ILE A 181 3.61 -8.93 15.18
C ILE A 181 4.52 -9.49 16.30
N SER A 182 5.80 -9.71 16.00
CA SER A 182 6.75 -10.22 17.00
C SER A 182 6.97 -9.23 18.14
N ASN A 183 6.99 -7.92 17.85
CA ASN A 183 7.16 -6.88 18.87
C ASN A 183 5.94 -6.74 19.79
N GLU A 184 4.72 -7.01 19.32
CA GLU A 184 3.53 -7.03 20.18
C GLU A 184 3.64 -8.13 21.24
N ALA A 185 4.16 -9.31 20.88
CA ALA A 185 4.33 -10.42 21.79
C ALA A 185 5.53 -10.22 22.75
N HIS A 186 6.63 -9.67 22.26
CA HIS A 186 7.90 -9.51 22.98
C HIS A 186 8.56 -8.18 22.57
N PRO A 187 8.22 -7.06 23.22
CA PRO A 187 8.75 -5.74 22.87
C PRO A 187 10.28 -5.68 23.01
N ASP A 188 10.99 -5.45 21.91
CA ASP A 188 12.43 -5.27 21.85
C ASP A 188 12.82 -4.06 20.98
N PRO A 189 12.91 -2.85 21.56
CA PRO A 189 13.25 -1.64 20.82
C PRO A 189 14.62 -1.69 20.12
N GLN A 190 15.60 -2.41 20.69
CA GLN A 190 16.93 -2.52 20.06
C GLN A 190 16.87 -3.42 18.83
N HIS A 191 16.12 -4.51 18.90
CA HIS A 191 15.88 -5.38 17.75
C HIS A 191 15.14 -4.65 16.64
N ILE A 192 14.11 -3.89 16.96
CA ILE A 192 13.39 -3.04 15.97
C ILE A 192 14.37 -2.07 15.31
N GLU A 193 15.14 -1.33 16.10
CA GLU A 193 16.07 -0.33 15.57
C GLU A 193 17.11 -0.94 14.64
N SER A 194 17.76 -2.03 15.06
CA SER A 194 18.78 -2.71 14.27
C SER A 194 18.20 -3.30 12.99
N THR A 195 17.04 -3.95 13.07
CA THR A 195 16.38 -4.59 11.93
C THR A 195 15.91 -3.56 10.92
N VAL A 196 15.17 -2.53 11.34
CA VAL A 196 14.69 -1.46 10.46
C VAL A 196 15.86 -0.78 9.75
N THR A 197 16.93 -0.46 10.49
CA THR A 197 18.11 0.19 9.91
C THR A 197 18.82 -0.71 8.88
N ALA A 198 19.02 -2.00 9.19
CA ALA A 198 19.65 -2.94 8.27
C ALA A 198 18.84 -3.12 6.98
N TYR A 199 17.51 -3.30 7.09
CA TYR A 199 16.63 -3.48 5.93
C TYR A 199 16.53 -2.24 5.06
N THR A 200 16.43 -1.04 5.64
CA THR A 200 16.37 0.20 4.86
C THR A 200 17.67 0.46 4.10
N HIS A 201 18.83 0.16 4.69
CA HIS A 201 20.11 0.24 4.00
C HIS A 201 20.24 -0.81 2.89
N ALA A 202 19.89 -2.07 3.17
CA ALA A 202 19.94 -3.14 2.18
C ALA A 202 18.99 -2.85 0.99
N LEU A 203 17.81 -2.27 1.26
CA LEU A 203 16.88 -1.85 0.24
C LEU A 203 17.45 -0.76 -0.65
N SER A 204 18.04 0.29 -0.06
CA SER A 204 18.66 1.39 -0.82
C SER A 204 19.79 0.88 -1.70
N ASP A 205 20.67 0.03 -1.17
CA ASP A 205 21.78 -0.59 -1.94
C ASP A 205 21.22 -1.46 -3.09
N ALA A 206 20.18 -2.26 -2.84
CA ALA A 206 19.57 -3.08 -3.88
C ALA A 206 18.95 -2.21 -4.99
N MET A 207 18.27 -1.12 -4.64
CA MET A 207 17.65 -0.21 -5.61
C MET A 207 18.71 0.53 -6.43
N GLU A 208 19.78 1.01 -5.82
CA GLU A 208 20.92 1.61 -6.51
C GLU A 208 21.52 0.64 -7.53
N ARG A 209 21.69 -0.63 -7.16
CA ARG A 209 22.23 -1.67 -8.07
C ARG A 209 21.32 -1.95 -9.25
N VAL A 210 20.00 -2.10 -9.04
CA VAL A 210 19.07 -2.40 -10.14
C VAL A 210 18.85 -1.20 -11.06
N LEU A 211 19.01 0.02 -10.54
CA LEU A 211 18.97 1.27 -11.33
C LEU A 211 20.32 1.54 -12.01
N GLY A 212 21.41 0.94 -11.55
CA GLY A 212 22.76 1.28 -11.95
C GLY A 212 23.17 2.68 -11.48
N ALA A 213 22.62 3.11 -10.34
CA ALA A 213 22.97 4.38 -9.69
C ALA A 213 24.23 4.25 -8.84
N PRO A 214 24.98 5.34 -8.58
CA PRO A 214 26.12 5.31 -7.67
C PRO A 214 25.72 4.91 -6.25
N SER A 215 26.61 4.16 -5.55
CA SER A 215 26.35 3.75 -4.17
C SER A 215 26.20 4.96 -3.25
N GLY A 216 25.15 4.96 -2.41
CA GLY A 216 24.83 6.02 -1.46
C GLY A 216 24.21 7.27 -2.09
N SER A 217 23.80 7.20 -3.36
CA SER A 217 23.22 8.34 -4.09
C SER A 217 21.71 8.52 -3.85
N LEU A 218 21.00 7.50 -3.33
CA LEU A 218 19.56 7.52 -3.16
C LEU A 218 19.16 7.48 -1.68
N LYS A 219 18.25 8.39 -1.28
CA LYS A 219 17.65 8.47 0.06
C LYS A 219 16.17 8.16 -0.03
N LEU A 220 15.82 6.87 -0.13
CA LEU A 220 14.47 6.45 -0.49
C LEU A 220 13.55 6.25 0.71
N ILE A 221 14.10 5.82 1.86
CA ILE A 221 13.34 5.57 3.09
C ILE A 221 14.14 6.09 4.27
N ASP A 222 13.51 6.95 5.07
CA ASP A 222 14.08 7.36 6.35
C ASP A 222 13.84 6.26 7.40
N PRO A 223 14.90 5.63 7.96
CA PRO A 223 14.75 4.62 8.99
C PRO A 223 14.02 5.14 10.24
N ASN A 224 14.17 6.44 10.57
CA ASN A 224 13.52 7.01 11.75
C ASN A 224 12.00 7.14 11.53
N ALA A 225 11.58 7.59 10.36
CA ALA A 225 10.16 7.63 10.01
C ALA A 225 9.51 6.24 10.04
N LEU A 226 10.24 5.19 9.60
CA LEU A 226 9.73 3.82 9.67
C LEU A 226 9.64 3.30 11.12
N LYS A 227 10.58 3.69 12.01
CA LYS A 227 10.53 3.34 13.44
C LYS A 227 9.29 3.93 14.14
N GLU A 228 8.77 5.07 13.69
CA GLU A 228 7.55 5.67 14.24
C GLU A 228 6.32 4.74 14.13
N TRP A 229 6.34 3.79 13.20
CA TRP A 229 5.26 2.80 13.09
C TRP A 229 5.18 1.87 14.31
N PHE A 230 6.29 1.65 15.03
CA PHE A 230 6.37 0.81 16.21
C PHE A 230 6.06 1.57 17.52
N LEU A 231 5.88 2.89 17.45
CA LEU A 231 5.44 3.66 18.59
C LEU A 231 3.94 3.46 18.80
N PRO A 232 3.45 3.41 20.06
CA PRO A 232 2.04 3.26 20.35
C PRO A 232 1.23 4.33 19.63
N SER A 233 0.27 3.93 18.82
CA SER A 233 -0.78 4.84 18.33
C SER A 233 -1.61 5.25 19.52
N GLY A 234 -2.02 6.52 19.63
CA GLY A 234 -2.87 6.99 20.73
C GLY A 234 -4.29 6.40 20.76
N GLY A 235 -4.58 5.34 19.96
CA GLY A 235 -5.81 4.55 19.93
C GLY A 235 -5.52 3.09 20.25
N ALA A 236 -6.44 2.43 20.97
CA ALA A 236 -6.30 1.04 21.37
C ALA A 236 -6.25 0.10 20.15
N ILE A 237 -5.15 -0.65 20.03
CA ILE A 237 -5.02 -1.78 19.10
C ILE A 237 -6.00 -2.87 19.54
N PRO A 238 -6.72 -3.57 18.63
CA PRO A 238 -7.52 -4.73 18.98
C PRO A 238 -6.63 -5.77 19.67
N SER A 239 -7.07 -6.25 20.86
CA SER A 239 -6.27 -7.16 21.70
C SER A 239 -5.91 -8.47 20.99
N PRO A 240 -4.76 -9.10 21.36
CA PRO A 240 -4.23 -10.33 20.76
C PRO A 240 -5.15 -11.55 20.80
N ASP A 241 -6.17 -11.57 21.66
CA ASP A 241 -7.15 -12.66 21.78
C ASP A 241 -7.96 -12.92 20.49
N LEU A 242 -7.86 -12.05 19.50
CA LEU A 242 -8.49 -12.18 18.18
C LEU A 242 -7.63 -12.93 17.15
N MET A 243 -6.37 -13.23 17.48
CA MET A 243 -5.44 -13.95 16.59
C MET A 243 -5.36 -15.45 16.90
N ALA A 244 -6.05 -15.93 17.96
CA ALA A 244 -6.00 -17.32 18.44
C ALA A 244 -7.27 -18.14 18.16
N ALA A 245 -8.19 -17.68 17.33
CA ALA A 245 -9.43 -18.38 16.99
C ALA A 245 -9.49 -18.83 15.53
#